data_532aee68c0c307a3331bbc7b066e75a4
#
_entry.id   532aee68c0c307a3331bbc7b066e75a4
#
_cell.length_a   1.000
_cell.length_b   1.000
_cell.length_c   1.000
_cell.angle_alpha   90.00
_cell.angle_beta   90.00
_cell.angle_gamma   90.00
#
_symmetry.space_group_name_H-M   'P 1'
#
loop_
_entity.id
_entity.type
_entity.pdbx_description
1 polymer ?
#
loop_
_entity_poly.entity_id
_entity_poly.type
_entity_poly.pdbx_seq_one_letter_code
_entity_poly.pdbx_strand_id
1 'polypeptide(L)'
;KTLLKQLTDNPFAILFIDEIHTLIGAGAASGGVLDASNLLKPILNSGQLRCIGATTYNEYRGIFEKDRALSRRFQQIEIHEPSVDETVAILRGLKSRYEQHHKIKYTYSALVSAAELSARYINDRHLPDKAIDVLDEAGAVQRILPKSRQRRVIGKTEIENVVAKIARIPPQNISTNDRNKLKTLERDMKAIVFGQDSAINSLASAIKMSRSGLGNPQKPVGSFLFSGP
;
A
#
# COMPACT_ATOMS: atom_id res chain seq x y z
N LYS A 1 20.43 -28.76 -0.29
CA LYS A 1 21.88 -28.96 -0.22
C LYS A 1 22.52 -28.85 -1.61
N THR A 2 22.01 -29.54 -2.64
CA THR A 2 22.54 -29.49 -4.00
C THR A 2 22.56 -28.09 -4.60
N LEU A 3 21.45 -27.33 -4.49
CA LEU A 3 21.36 -25.94 -4.95
C LEU A 3 22.41 -25.04 -4.29
N LEU A 4 22.56 -25.14 -2.98
CA LEU A 4 23.52 -24.32 -2.23
C LEU A 4 24.96 -24.61 -2.66
N LYS A 5 25.28 -25.88 -2.92
CA LYS A 5 26.60 -26.26 -3.44
C LYS A 5 26.84 -25.65 -4.82
N GLN A 6 25.88 -25.75 -5.72
CA GLN A 6 25.98 -25.14 -7.06
C GLN A 6 26.15 -23.61 -7.00
N LEU A 7 25.48 -22.94 -6.04
CA LEU A 7 25.63 -21.50 -5.84
C LEU A 7 27.00 -21.11 -5.28
N THR A 8 27.53 -21.91 -4.36
CA THR A 8 28.88 -21.70 -3.78
C THR A 8 29.99 -21.93 -4.81
N ASP A 9 29.78 -22.87 -5.71
CA ASP A 9 30.76 -23.19 -6.78
C ASP A 9 30.77 -22.12 -7.89
N ASN A 10 29.75 -21.21 -7.95
CA ASN A 10 29.68 -20.13 -8.92
C ASN A 10 29.94 -18.76 -8.27
N PRO A 11 31.13 -18.15 -8.47
CA PRO A 11 31.49 -16.88 -7.85
C PRO A 11 30.67 -15.66 -8.30
N PHE A 12 29.90 -15.81 -9.40
CA PHE A 12 29.03 -14.76 -9.92
C PHE A 12 27.56 -14.92 -9.49
N ALA A 13 27.22 -16.02 -8.83
CA ALA A 13 25.86 -16.26 -8.37
C ALA A 13 25.50 -15.30 -7.22
N ILE A 14 24.30 -14.76 -7.28
CA ILE A 14 23.67 -13.98 -6.21
C ILE A 14 22.35 -14.67 -5.87
N LEU A 15 22.18 -15.06 -4.62
CA LEU A 15 20.95 -15.64 -4.11
C LEU A 15 20.03 -14.52 -3.63
N PHE A 16 18.84 -14.39 -4.25
CA PHE A 16 17.79 -13.54 -3.73
C PHE A 16 16.82 -14.37 -2.88
N ILE A 17 16.55 -13.91 -1.67
CA ILE A 17 15.60 -14.54 -0.74
C ILE A 17 14.56 -13.50 -0.35
N ASP A 18 13.34 -13.72 -0.82
CA ASP A 18 12.20 -12.93 -0.36
C ASP A 18 11.76 -13.40 1.02
N GLU A 19 11.28 -12.47 1.85
CA GLU A 19 10.90 -12.75 3.24
C GLU A 19 11.95 -13.55 4.03
N ILE A 20 13.22 -13.17 3.93
CA ILE A 20 14.35 -13.90 4.51
C ILE A 20 14.20 -14.15 6.01
N HIS A 21 13.41 -13.34 6.71
CA HIS A 21 13.10 -13.50 8.12
C HIS A 21 12.39 -14.84 8.42
N THR A 22 11.61 -15.36 7.46
CA THR A 22 10.92 -16.65 7.63
C THR A 22 11.91 -17.81 7.72
N LEU A 23 13.02 -17.72 7.00
CA LEU A 23 14.07 -18.74 7.03
C LEU A 23 15.00 -18.62 8.24
N ILE A 24 15.16 -17.43 8.80
CA ILE A 24 16.10 -17.16 9.89
C ILE A 24 15.42 -17.22 11.24
N GLY A 25 14.16 -16.73 11.34
CA GLY A 25 13.41 -16.64 12.59
C GLY A 25 12.70 -17.92 13.05
N ALA A 26 12.58 -18.90 12.18
CA ALA A 26 11.81 -20.12 12.44
C ALA A 26 12.46 -21.14 13.42
N GLY A 27 13.50 -20.73 14.11
CA GLY A 27 14.27 -21.62 15.01
C GLY A 27 13.52 -22.15 16.25
N ALA A 28 12.25 -21.82 16.44
CA ALA A 28 11.54 -22.22 17.70
C ALA A 28 10.21 -22.97 17.52
N ALA A 29 9.61 -23.08 16.33
CA ALA A 29 8.20 -23.47 16.27
C ALA A 29 7.77 -24.56 15.26
N SER A 30 8.58 -25.01 14.29
CA SER A 30 8.10 -26.08 13.38
C SER A 30 9.22 -26.89 12.71
N GLY A 31 9.08 -28.21 12.75
CA GLY A 31 10.08 -29.20 12.42
C GLY A 31 10.60 -29.30 10.98
N GLY A 32 10.08 -28.52 10.03
CA GLY A 32 10.56 -28.55 8.63
C GLY A 32 11.39 -27.31 8.25
N VAL A 33 11.17 -26.18 8.90
CA VAL A 33 11.85 -24.91 8.63
C VAL A 33 13.22 -24.83 9.36
N LEU A 34 13.40 -25.59 10.42
CA LEU A 34 14.67 -25.75 11.15
C LEU A 34 15.82 -26.18 10.24
N ASP A 35 15.56 -27.01 9.23
CA ASP A 35 16.60 -27.52 8.33
C ASP A 35 17.15 -26.43 7.40
N ALA A 36 16.32 -25.54 6.88
CA ALA A 36 16.76 -24.47 5.96
C ALA A 36 17.59 -23.40 6.69
N SER A 37 17.17 -23.01 7.88
CA SER A 37 17.88 -22.06 8.73
C SER A 37 19.26 -22.55 9.14
N ASN A 38 19.35 -23.81 9.57
CA ASN A 38 20.59 -24.45 9.98
C ASN A 38 21.58 -24.65 8.80
N LEU A 39 21.07 -24.75 7.58
CA LEU A 39 21.90 -24.86 6.37
C LEU A 39 22.38 -23.51 5.85
N LEU A 40 21.53 -22.49 5.92
CA LEU A 40 21.85 -21.15 5.37
C LEU A 40 22.74 -20.33 6.30
N LYS A 41 22.51 -20.35 7.61
CA LYS A 41 23.31 -19.58 8.58
C LYS A 41 24.82 -19.82 8.47
N PRO A 42 25.34 -21.07 8.41
CA PRO A 42 26.75 -21.28 8.27
C PRO A 42 27.34 -20.74 6.96
N ILE A 43 26.62 -20.90 5.85
CA ILE A 43 27.06 -20.47 4.52
C ILE A 43 27.05 -18.94 4.41
N LEU A 44 26.02 -18.27 4.94
CA LEU A 44 25.96 -16.82 5.04
C LEU A 44 27.07 -16.28 5.95
N ASN A 45 27.35 -16.97 7.07
CA ASN A 45 28.40 -16.58 8.01
C ASN A 45 29.81 -16.79 7.44
N SER A 46 30.03 -17.75 6.56
CA SER A 46 31.34 -17.96 5.92
C SER A 46 31.67 -16.92 4.86
N GLY A 47 30.67 -16.17 4.36
CA GLY A 47 30.82 -15.21 3.27
C GLY A 47 31.03 -15.84 1.89
N GLN A 48 30.83 -17.16 1.76
CA GLN A 48 30.98 -17.89 0.51
C GLN A 48 29.84 -17.65 -0.48
N LEU A 49 28.69 -17.14 0.00
CA LEU A 49 27.51 -16.88 -0.81
C LEU A 49 27.16 -15.39 -0.78
N ARG A 50 27.00 -14.81 -1.95
CA ARG A 50 26.41 -13.47 -2.08
C ARG A 50 24.89 -13.59 -1.99
N CYS A 51 24.28 -12.83 -1.08
CA CYS A 51 22.86 -12.92 -0.82
C CYS A 51 22.23 -11.52 -0.75
N ILE A 52 21.06 -11.39 -1.34
CA ILE A 52 20.16 -10.25 -1.18
C ILE A 52 18.90 -10.78 -0.49
N GLY A 53 18.55 -10.26 0.66
CA GLY A 53 17.34 -10.63 1.38
C GLY A 53 16.35 -9.47 1.41
N ALA A 54 15.07 -9.74 1.17
CA ALA A 54 13.99 -8.78 1.42
C ALA A 54 13.29 -9.12 2.73
N THR A 55 12.91 -8.10 3.48
CA THR A 55 12.17 -8.24 4.75
C THR A 55 11.48 -6.92 5.10
N THR A 56 10.54 -6.95 6.02
CA THR A 56 9.94 -5.72 6.56
C THR A 56 10.81 -5.13 7.68
N TYR A 57 10.58 -3.85 7.98
CA TYR A 57 11.32 -3.15 9.02
C TYR A 57 11.12 -3.75 10.41
N ASN A 58 9.90 -4.22 10.69
CA ASN A 58 9.56 -4.84 11.97
C ASN A 58 10.26 -6.18 12.18
N GLU A 59 10.27 -7.04 11.15
CA GLU A 59 10.95 -8.32 11.19
C GLU A 59 12.48 -8.15 11.21
N TYR A 60 13.01 -7.15 10.48
CA TYR A 60 14.43 -6.84 10.56
C TYR A 60 14.86 -6.56 12.00
N ARG A 61 14.18 -5.65 12.70
CA ARG A 61 14.43 -5.35 14.11
C ARG A 61 14.20 -6.55 15.02
N GLY A 62 13.16 -7.31 14.77
CA GLY A 62 12.79 -8.47 15.59
C GLY A 62 13.78 -9.62 15.53
N ILE A 63 14.41 -9.85 14.40
CA ILE A 63 15.19 -11.04 14.09
C ILE A 63 16.65 -10.72 13.78
N PHE A 64 16.91 -9.81 12.83
CA PHE A 64 18.29 -9.54 12.37
C PHE A 64 19.11 -8.72 13.36
N GLU A 65 18.54 -7.71 13.98
CA GLU A 65 19.28 -6.91 14.99
C GLU A 65 19.65 -7.73 16.23
N LYS A 66 18.83 -8.74 16.56
CA LYS A 66 19.11 -9.65 17.69
C LYS A 66 20.19 -10.67 17.41
N ASP A 67 20.37 -11.06 16.14
CA ASP A 67 21.41 -11.99 15.73
C ASP A 67 22.66 -11.23 15.26
N ARG A 68 23.61 -11.05 16.17
CA ARG A 68 24.89 -10.34 15.91
C ARG A 68 25.71 -10.94 14.76
N ALA A 69 25.57 -12.22 14.48
CA ALA A 69 26.30 -12.88 13.40
C ALA A 69 25.76 -12.48 12.04
N LEU A 70 24.42 -12.35 11.94
CA LEU A 70 23.75 -11.93 10.71
C LEU A 70 23.83 -10.42 10.48
N SER A 71 23.64 -9.61 11.52
CA SER A 71 23.68 -8.14 11.40
C SER A 71 25.04 -7.60 10.93
N ARG A 72 26.12 -8.30 11.21
CA ARG A 72 27.47 -7.96 10.71
C ARG A 72 27.72 -8.35 9.25
N ARG A 73 26.85 -9.17 8.65
CA ARG A 73 27.00 -9.71 7.30
C ARG A 73 26.07 -9.09 6.29
N PHE A 74 24.96 -8.54 6.75
CA PHE A 74 24.00 -7.85 5.89
C PHE A 74 24.09 -6.34 6.09
N GLN A 75 24.32 -5.63 5.01
CA GLN A 75 24.15 -4.18 4.98
C GLN A 75 22.68 -3.88 4.74
N GLN A 76 22.08 -3.10 5.61
CA GLN A 76 20.71 -2.63 5.45
C GLN A 76 20.63 -1.60 4.32
N ILE A 77 19.67 -1.79 3.43
CA ILE A 77 19.30 -0.83 2.39
C ILE A 77 17.81 -0.55 2.58
N GLU A 78 17.50 0.69 2.95
CA GLU A 78 16.12 1.10 3.15
C GLU A 78 15.44 1.38 1.80
N ILE A 79 14.24 0.79 1.62
CA ILE A 79 13.38 1.07 0.48
C ILE A 79 12.16 1.82 1.01
N HIS A 80 12.10 3.11 0.68
CA HIS A 80 11.00 3.97 1.11
C HIS A 80 9.76 3.79 0.23
N GLU A 81 8.60 4.09 0.82
CA GLU A 81 7.36 4.17 0.07
C GLU A 81 7.47 5.27 -1.02
N PRO A 82 7.18 4.95 -2.29
CA PRO A 82 7.27 5.94 -3.36
C PRO A 82 6.22 7.03 -3.21
N SER A 83 6.54 8.22 -3.70
CA SER A 83 5.59 9.31 -3.85
C SER A 83 4.46 8.97 -4.84
N VAL A 84 3.41 9.78 -4.86
CA VAL A 84 2.29 9.61 -5.81
C VAL A 84 2.80 9.70 -7.26
N ASP A 85 3.68 10.65 -7.56
CA ASP A 85 4.23 10.84 -8.92
C ASP A 85 5.10 9.66 -9.36
N GLU A 86 5.96 9.15 -8.48
CA GLU A 86 6.74 7.94 -8.73
C GLU A 86 5.84 6.73 -8.91
N THR A 87 4.77 6.63 -8.13
CA THR A 87 3.76 5.57 -8.30
C THR A 87 3.09 5.65 -9.66
N VAL A 88 2.72 6.84 -10.14
CA VAL A 88 2.19 7.01 -11.51
C VAL A 88 3.17 6.52 -12.56
N ALA A 89 4.47 6.80 -12.38
CA ALA A 89 5.52 6.30 -13.30
C ALA A 89 5.62 4.77 -13.26
N ILE A 90 5.55 4.14 -12.07
CA ILE A 90 5.51 2.69 -11.91
C ILE A 90 4.29 2.10 -12.61
N LEU A 91 3.08 2.63 -12.35
CA LEU A 91 1.85 2.18 -12.98
C LEU A 91 1.92 2.28 -14.51
N ARG A 92 2.54 3.35 -15.04
CA ARG A 92 2.77 3.52 -16.48
C ARG A 92 3.66 2.40 -17.04
N GLY A 93 4.69 1.99 -16.32
CA GLY A 93 5.55 0.86 -16.71
C GLY A 93 4.82 -0.48 -16.70
N LEU A 94 3.90 -0.69 -15.75
CA LEU A 94 3.12 -1.92 -15.61
C LEU A 94 1.88 -1.97 -16.53
N LYS A 95 1.42 -0.82 -17.01
CA LYS A 95 0.17 -0.65 -17.77
C LYS A 95 -0.03 -1.70 -18.86
N SER A 96 0.96 -1.92 -19.70
CA SER A 96 0.84 -2.84 -20.85
C SER A 96 0.56 -4.27 -20.43
N ARG A 97 1.14 -4.73 -19.32
CA ARG A 97 0.93 -6.08 -18.78
C ARG A 97 -0.49 -6.28 -18.28
N TYR A 98 -1.02 -5.31 -17.52
CA TYR A 98 -2.41 -5.34 -17.04
C TYR A 98 -3.42 -5.19 -18.17
N GLU A 99 -3.15 -4.33 -19.18
CA GLU A 99 -3.98 -4.21 -20.38
C GLU A 99 -4.10 -5.51 -21.16
N GLN A 100 -3.00 -6.25 -21.30
CA GLN A 100 -2.98 -7.56 -21.96
C GLN A 100 -3.72 -8.61 -21.13
N HIS A 101 -3.49 -8.63 -19.82
CA HIS A 101 -4.12 -9.58 -18.92
C HIS A 101 -5.65 -9.45 -18.88
N HIS A 102 -6.14 -8.22 -18.72
CA HIS A 102 -7.58 -7.94 -18.61
C HIS A 102 -8.26 -7.69 -19.96
N LYS A 103 -7.50 -7.57 -21.07
CA LYS A 103 -7.99 -7.25 -22.42
C LYS A 103 -8.75 -5.91 -22.49
N ILE A 104 -8.24 -4.91 -21.80
CA ILE A 104 -8.76 -3.55 -21.68
C ILE A 104 -7.65 -2.53 -21.94
N LYS A 105 -8.00 -1.23 -21.94
CA LYS A 105 -7.05 -0.11 -21.99
C LYS A 105 -7.25 0.82 -20.81
N TYR A 106 -6.16 1.29 -20.21
CA TYR A 106 -6.20 2.32 -19.16
C TYR A 106 -5.84 3.68 -19.76
N THR A 107 -6.63 4.70 -19.44
CA THR A 107 -6.27 6.09 -19.74
C THR A 107 -5.17 6.57 -18.80
N TYR A 108 -4.44 7.62 -19.19
CA TYR A 108 -3.48 8.24 -18.28
C TYR A 108 -4.14 8.78 -17.02
N SER A 109 -5.33 9.39 -17.16
CA SER A 109 -6.11 9.87 -16.01
C SER A 109 -6.52 8.75 -15.04
N ALA A 110 -6.71 7.52 -15.53
CA ALA A 110 -6.96 6.37 -14.67
C ALA A 110 -5.74 6.03 -13.80
N LEU A 111 -4.52 6.06 -14.37
CA LEU A 111 -3.28 5.80 -13.62
C LEU A 111 -3.05 6.86 -12.52
N VAL A 112 -3.20 8.13 -12.89
CA VAL A 112 -3.10 9.25 -11.93
C VAL A 112 -4.12 9.08 -10.82
N SER A 113 -5.40 8.85 -11.17
CA SER A 113 -6.45 8.67 -10.16
C SER A 113 -6.23 7.44 -9.29
N ALA A 114 -5.69 6.33 -9.82
CA ALA A 114 -5.37 5.15 -9.02
C ALA A 114 -4.30 5.46 -7.96
N ALA A 115 -3.24 6.19 -8.31
CA ALA A 115 -2.20 6.58 -7.37
C ALA A 115 -2.73 7.60 -6.32
N GLU A 116 -3.36 8.69 -6.76
CA GLU A 116 -3.86 9.75 -5.87
C GLU A 116 -4.94 9.26 -4.91
N LEU A 117 -5.94 8.54 -5.44
CA LEU A 117 -7.08 8.12 -4.63
C LEU A 117 -6.73 6.96 -3.70
N SER A 118 -5.87 6.02 -4.11
CA SER A 118 -5.38 4.98 -3.22
C SER A 118 -4.52 5.56 -2.09
N ALA A 119 -3.64 6.52 -2.39
CA ALA A 119 -2.85 7.23 -1.38
C ALA A 119 -3.73 7.91 -0.33
N ARG A 120 -4.86 8.48 -0.77
CA ARG A 120 -5.76 9.29 0.06
C ARG A 120 -6.77 8.49 0.88
N TYR A 121 -7.30 7.40 0.31
CA TYR A 121 -8.46 6.71 0.89
C TYR A 121 -8.15 5.29 1.37
N ILE A 122 -7.02 4.68 0.95
CA ILE A 122 -6.61 3.35 1.38
C ILE A 122 -5.43 3.49 2.33
N ASN A 123 -5.68 3.36 3.64
CA ASN A 123 -4.69 3.62 4.69
C ASN A 123 -4.05 2.37 5.29
N ASP A 124 -4.58 1.19 4.99
CA ASP A 124 -4.13 -0.10 5.50
C ASP A 124 -3.00 -0.74 4.68
N ARG A 125 -2.60 -0.11 3.57
CA ARG A 125 -1.56 -0.56 2.64
C ARG A 125 -0.69 0.59 2.17
N HIS A 126 0.48 0.25 1.62
CA HIS A 126 1.46 1.22 1.12
C HIS A 126 1.43 1.34 -0.40
N LEU A 127 1.93 2.46 -0.93
CA LEU A 127 2.27 2.59 -2.34
C LEU A 127 3.56 1.79 -2.63
N PRO A 128 3.72 1.22 -3.84
CA PRO A 128 2.80 1.31 -4.98
C PRO A 128 1.69 0.25 -4.95
N ASP A 129 1.74 -0.74 -4.06
CA ASP A 129 0.89 -1.94 -4.08
C ASP A 129 -0.59 -1.60 -4.08
N LYS A 130 -1.05 -0.71 -3.17
CA LYS A 130 -2.47 -0.31 -3.13
C LYS A 130 -2.97 0.34 -4.43
N ALA A 131 -2.11 1.02 -5.18
CA ALA A 131 -2.46 1.61 -6.47
C ALA A 131 -2.48 0.56 -7.59
N ILE A 132 -1.58 -0.42 -7.51
CA ILE A 132 -1.56 -1.59 -8.41
C ILE A 132 -2.83 -2.43 -8.21
N ASP A 133 -3.20 -2.70 -6.96
CA ASP A 133 -4.43 -3.44 -6.62
C ASP A 133 -5.69 -2.74 -7.17
N VAL A 134 -5.75 -1.41 -7.09
CA VAL A 134 -6.87 -0.63 -7.66
C VAL A 134 -6.94 -0.80 -9.18
N LEU A 135 -5.80 -0.80 -9.88
CA LEU A 135 -5.76 -1.04 -11.32
C LEU A 135 -6.21 -2.47 -11.67
N ASP A 136 -5.69 -3.46 -10.95
CA ASP A 136 -6.02 -4.86 -11.17
C ASP A 136 -7.51 -5.13 -10.93
N GLU A 137 -8.06 -4.65 -9.80
CA GLU A 137 -9.49 -4.78 -9.49
C GLU A 137 -10.37 -4.07 -10.53
N ALA A 138 -9.96 -2.89 -11.02
CA ALA A 138 -10.68 -2.19 -12.07
C ALA A 138 -10.76 -3.01 -13.37
N GLY A 139 -9.69 -3.71 -13.72
CA GLY A 139 -9.66 -4.64 -14.84
C GLY A 139 -10.49 -5.89 -14.59
N ALA A 140 -10.40 -6.47 -13.40
CA ALA A 140 -11.13 -7.67 -13.02
C ALA A 140 -12.65 -7.44 -13.03
N VAL A 141 -13.12 -6.30 -12.49
CA VAL A 141 -14.55 -5.92 -12.50
C VAL A 141 -15.12 -5.94 -13.92
N GLN A 142 -14.37 -5.47 -14.93
CA GLN A 142 -14.86 -5.47 -16.31
C GLN A 142 -15.09 -6.88 -16.86
N ARG A 143 -14.30 -7.87 -16.40
CA ARG A 143 -14.47 -9.26 -16.85
C ARG A 143 -15.72 -9.94 -16.27
N ILE A 144 -16.15 -9.51 -15.09
CA ILE A 144 -17.32 -10.07 -14.40
C ILE A 144 -18.63 -9.44 -14.89
N LEU A 145 -18.57 -8.20 -15.39
CA LEU A 145 -19.75 -7.50 -15.88
C LEU A 145 -20.35 -8.19 -17.13
N PRO A 146 -21.69 -8.14 -17.32
CA PRO A 146 -22.33 -8.56 -18.56
C PRO A 146 -21.74 -7.83 -19.76
N LYS A 147 -21.61 -8.51 -20.91
CA LYS A 147 -20.99 -7.94 -22.14
C LYS A 147 -21.54 -6.57 -22.55
N SER A 148 -22.83 -6.32 -22.29
CA SER A 148 -23.49 -5.03 -22.58
C SER A 148 -23.00 -3.87 -21.69
N ARG A 149 -22.40 -4.17 -20.54
CA ARG A 149 -21.88 -3.19 -19.57
C ARG A 149 -20.35 -3.15 -19.49
N GLN A 150 -19.67 -4.05 -20.19
CA GLN A 150 -18.21 -4.08 -20.23
C GLN A 150 -17.66 -2.86 -20.98
N ARG A 151 -16.70 -2.19 -20.38
CA ARG A 151 -15.95 -1.10 -21.01
C ARG A 151 -14.58 -1.60 -21.39
N ARG A 152 -14.16 -1.32 -22.63
CA ARG A 152 -12.81 -1.63 -23.09
C ARG A 152 -11.77 -0.60 -22.67
N VAL A 153 -12.22 0.59 -22.28
CA VAL A 153 -11.35 1.68 -21.83
C VAL A 153 -11.76 2.06 -20.41
N ILE A 154 -10.80 1.99 -19.50
CA ILE A 154 -10.96 2.36 -18.10
C ILE A 154 -10.45 3.79 -17.91
N GLY A 155 -11.34 4.65 -17.44
CA GLY A 155 -11.06 6.04 -17.12
C GLY A 155 -11.06 6.30 -15.62
N LYS A 156 -11.07 7.57 -15.28
CA LYS A 156 -11.10 8.07 -13.91
C LYS A 156 -12.31 7.54 -13.11
N THR A 157 -13.49 7.55 -13.73
CA THR A 157 -14.75 7.16 -13.07
C THR A 157 -14.75 5.69 -12.63
N GLU A 158 -14.19 4.79 -13.43
CA GLU A 158 -14.08 3.38 -13.09
C GLU A 158 -13.14 3.18 -11.89
N ILE A 159 -12.04 3.90 -11.85
CA ILE A 159 -11.11 3.90 -10.72
C ILE A 159 -11.76 4.46 -9.45
N GLU A 160 -12.49 5.58 -9.54
CA GLU A 160 -13.23 6.16 -8.42
C GLU A 160 -14.22 5.15 -7.80
N ASN A 161 -14.94 4.41 -8.65
CA ASN A 161 -15.87 3.38 -8.19
C ASN A 161 -15.17 2.22 -7.47
N VAL A 162 -14.01 1.80 -7.97
CA VAL A 162 -13.21 0.72 -7.34
C VAL A 162 -12.67 1.18 -6.00
N VAL A 163 -12.08 2.37 -5.94
CA VAL A 163 -11.57 2.93 -4.67
C VAL A 163 -12.70 3.11 -3.66
N ALA A 164 -13.88 3.58 -4.10
CA ALA A 164 -15.06 3.69 -3.25
C ALA A 164 -15.44 2.37 -2.59
N LYS A 165 -15.42 1.29 -3.38
CA LYS A 165 -15.73 -0.07 -2.92
C LYS A 165 -14.67 -0.58 -1.94
N ILE A 166 -13.39 -0.42 -2.25
CA ILE A 166 -12.27 -0.87 -1.39
C ILE A 166 -12.27 -0.10 -0.07
N ALA A 167 -12.34 1.23 -0.14
CA ALA A 167 -12.32 2.11 1.04
C ALA A 167 -13.67 2.15 1.79
N ARG A 168 -14.71 1.49 1.28
CA ARG A 168 -16.09 1.50 1.83
C ARG A 168 -16.67 2.92 1.98
N ILE A 169 -16.40 3.78 0.99
CA ILE A 169 -16.85 5.17 0.95
C ILE A 169 -17.85 5.31 -0.21
N PRO A 170 -18.93 6.11 -0.06
CA PRO A 170 -19.83 6.38 -1.18
C PRO A 170 -19.09 7.00 -2.37
N PRO A 171 -19.29 6.53 -3.62
CA PRO A 171 -18.55 7.01 -4.81
C PRO A 171 -18.65 8.51 -5.02
N GLN A 172 -19.81 9.11 -4.69
CA GLN A 172 -20.04 10.55 -4.77
C GLN A 172 -19.08 11.39 -3.91
N ASN A 173 -18.47 10.77 -2.88
CA ASN A 173 -17.52 11.44 -2.00
C ASN A 173 -16.10 11.51 -2.57
N ILE A 174 -15.79 10.66 -3.55
CA ILE A 174 -14.46 10.58 -4.17
C ILE A 174 -14.33 11.57 -5.32
N SER A 175 -15.38 11.75 -6.12
CA SER A 175 -15.38 12.58 -7.34
C SER A 175 -15.56 14.08 -7.10
N THR A 176 -16.04 14.49 -5.92
CA THR A 176 -16.34 15.89 -5.64
C THR A 176 -15.10 16.61 -5.08
N ASN A 177 -14.82 17.78 -5.62
CA ASN A 177 -13.74 18.63 -5.14
C ASN A 177 -13.94 18.96 -3.63
N ASP A 178 -13.09 18.43 -2.77
CA ASP A 178 -13.14 18.58 -1.31
C ASP A 178 -13.30 20.05 -0.87
N ARG A 179 -12.71 20.95 -1.64
CA ARG A 179 -12.79 22.40 -1.36
C ARG A 179 -14.22 22.94 -1.38
N ASN A 180 -15.05 22.44 -2.29
CA ASN A 180 -16.45 22.85 -2.36
C ASN A 180 -17.29 22.21 -1.24
N LYS A 181 -17.03 20.95 -0.90
CA LYS A 181 -17.70 20.29 0.24
C LYS A 181 -17.34 20.94 1.57
N LEU A 182 -16.08 21.35 1.76
CA LEU A 182 -15.68 22.05 2.97
C LEU A 182 -16.31 23.43 3.10
N LYS A 183 -16.61 24.11 2.00
CA LYS A 183 -17.33 25.40 2.04
C LYS A 183 -18.77 25.25 2.51
N THR A 184 -19.44 24.18 2.09
CA THR A 184 -20.87 23.97 2.42
C THR A 184 -21.07 23.11 3.67
N LEU A 185 -20.01 22.49 4.22
CA LEU A 185 -20.05 21.53 5.32
C LEU A 185 -20.92 21.98 6.49
N GLU A 186 -20.70 23.19 6.97
CA GLU A 186 -21.43 23.74 8.12
C GLU A 186 -22.92 23.91 7.84
N ARG A 187 -23.26 24.47 6.67
CA ARG A 187 -24.65 24.60 6.23
C ARG A 187 -25.34 23.27 6.09
N ASP A 188 -24.65 22.31 5.47
CA ASP A 188 -25.22 20.99 5.16
C ASP A 188 -25.41 20.17 6.46
N MET A 189 -24.53 20.32 7.46
CA MET A 189 -24.73 19.75 8.79
C MET A 189 -25.90 20.38 9.54
N LYS A 190 -26.03 21.70 9.52
CA LYS A 190 -27.15 22.42 10.16
C LYS A 190 -28.50 22.11 9.51
N ALA A 191 -28.52 21.73 8.26
CA ALA A 191 -29.75 21.29 7.57
C ALA A 191 -30.27 19.91 8.06
N ILE A 192 -29.41 19.09 8.67
CA ILE A 192 -29.74 17.74 9.14
C ILE A 192 -29.87 17.68 10.67
N VAL A 193 -29.03 18.41 11.39
CA VAL A 193 -28.99 18.43 12.85
C VAL A 193 -29.43 19.79 13.34
N PHE A 194 -30.57 19.84 14.03
CA PHE A 194 -31.18 21.04 14.53
C PHE A 194 -30.79 21.32 16.00
N GLY A 195 -30.63 22.60 16.35
CA GLY A 195 -30.43 23.02 17.73
C GLY A 195 -29.01 22.77 18.30
N GLN A 196 -28.04 22.39 17.47
CA GLN A 196 -26.65 22.07 17.88
C GLN A 196 -25.63 22.96 17.16
N ASP A 197 -25.98 24.23 16.89
CA ASP A 197 -25.16 25.15 16.08
C ASP A 197 -23.74 25.34 16.62
N SER A 198 -23.58 25.46 17.94
CA SER A 198 -22.28 25.63 18.58
C SER A 198 -21.37 24.42 18.38
N ALA A 199 -21.90 23.20 18.55
CA ALA A 199 -21.17 21.94 18.33
C ALA A 199 -20.81 21.77 16.86
N ILE A 200 -21.73 22.04 15.94
CA ILE A 200 -21.52 21.98 14.50
C ILE A 200 -20.43 22.97 14.06
N ASN A 201 -20.44 24.18 14.54
CA ASN A 201 -19.45 25.22 14.21
C ASN A 201 -18.05 24.79 14.67
N SER A 202 -17.93 24.27 15.89
CA SER A 202 -16.67 23.80 16.46
C SER A 202 -16.12 22.62 15.64
N LEU A 203 -16.97 21.66 15.33
CA LEU A 203 -16.60 20.48 14.53
C LEU A 203 -16.21 20.87 13.09
N ALA A 204 -17.01 21.70 12.42
CA ALA A 204 -16.75 22.16 11.06
C ALA A 204 -15.44 22.96 10.96
N SER A 205 -15.14 23.80 11.97
CA SER A 205 -13.90 24.57 12.05
C SER A 205 -12.69 23.66 12.21
N ALA A 206 -12.77 22.64 13.08
CA ALA A 206 -11.69 21.68 13.27
C ALA A 206 -11.43 20.85 12.00
N ILE A 207 -12.49 20.40 11.31
CA ILE A 207 -12.38 19.67 10.04
C ILE A 207 -11.74 20.56 8.97
N LYS A 208 -12.20 21.80 8.82
CA LYS A 208 -11.64 22.78 7.86
C LYS A 208 -10.17 23.03 8.14
N MET A 209 -9.79 23.20 9.41
CA MET A 209 -8.40 23.43 9.82
C MET A 209 -7.50 22.22 9.54
N SER A 210 -7.94 21.01 9.85
CA SER A 210 -7.22 19.79 9.54
C SER A 210 -7.01 19.58 8.02
N ARG A 211 -7.99 19.96 7.21
CA ARG A 211 -7.95 19.84 5.74
C ARG A 211 -7.29 21.01 5.02
N SER A 212 -6.88 22.05 5.74
CA SER A 212 -6.15 23.19 5.16
C SER A 212 -4.69 22.89 4.76
N GLY A 213 -4.21 21.69 5.04
CA GLY A 213 -2.82 21.27 4.77
C GLY A 213 -1.83 21.66 5.88
N LEU A 214 -2.28 22.31 6.95
CA LEU A 214 -1.43 22.69 8.09
C LEU A 214 -1.27 21.56 9.13
N GLY A 215 -2.04 20.48 9.00
CA GLY A 215 -2.01 19.33 9.90
C GLY A 215 -1.10 18.21 9.39
N ASN A 216 -0.66 17.34 10.30
CA ASN A 216 0.07 16.13 9.95
C ASN A 216 -0.89 15.16 9.23
N PRO A 217 -0.61 14.72 7.98
CA PRO A 217 -1.50 13.84 7.20
C PRO A 217 -1.70 12.45 7.82
N GLN A 218 -0.80 12.03 8.72
CA GLN A 218 -0.90 10.73 9.40
C GLN A 218 -1.73 10.79 10.70
N LYS A 219 -2.13 11.99 11.15
CA LYS A 219 -2.95 12.14 12.34
C LYS A 219 -4.43 12.20 11.99
N PRO A 220 -5.33 11.66 12.82
CA PRO A 220 -6.77 11.86 12.65
C PRO A 220 -7.13 13.33 12.65
N VAL A 221 -8.23 13.67 11.98
CA VAL A 221 -8.76 15.05 11.89
C VAL A 221 -8.95 15.71 13.26
N GLY A 222 -9.28 14.91 14.26
CA GLY A 222 -9.45 15.31 15.65
C GLY A 222 -10.17 14.21 16.44
N SER A 223 -10.09 14.28 17.76
CA SER A 223 -10.91 13.48 18.66
C SER A 223 -11.94 14.38 19.31
N PHE A 224 -13.22 14.03 19.20
CA PHE A 224 -14.32 14.84 19.68
C PHE A 224 -15.12 14.05 20.70
N LEU A 225 -15.37 14.64 21.85
CA LEU A 225 -16.26 14.09 22.86
C LEU A 225 -17.51 14.99 22.94
N PHE A 226 -18.65 14.43 22.62
CA PHE A 226 -19.93 15.08 22.79
C PHE A 226 -20.55 14.58 24.11
N SER A 227 -20.81 15.50 25.03
CA SER A 227 -21.48 15.21 26.29
C SER A 227 -22.76 16.04 26.38
N GLY A 228 -23.80 15.44 26.88
CA GLY A 228 -25.10 16.09 27.07
C GLY A 228 -25.89 15.45 28.19
N PRO A 229 -27.00 16.04 28.62
CA PRO A 229 -27.87 15.48 29.63
C PRO A 229 -28.53 14.16 29.15
#